data_f663da3f03d53cb07dad662de554b141
#
_entry.id   f663da3f03d53cb07dad662de554b141
#
_cell.length_a   1.000
_cell.length_b   1.000
_cell.length_c   1.000
_cell.angle_alpha   90.00
_cell.angle_beta   90.00
_cell.angle_gamma   90.00
#
_symmetry.space_group_name_H-M   'P 1'
#
loop_
_entity.id
_entity.type
_entity.pdbx_description
1 polymer ?
#
loop_
_entity_poly.entity_id
_entity_poly.type
_entity_poly.pdbx_seq_one_letter_code
_entity_poly.pdbx_strand_id
1 'polypeptide(L)'
;QTYPFLNSLMNLIIEDNNQTRIEARPALTPIWEQQAIDYLRSRSLKDALHDNSLDVAVLDAIFVLKERELVDILQTQGVDQDKLVFFLMDFFNKYRFKMVDFEQLNEEFKAVFQVDWNMILPSWYMNNKIPTYLLKIAKILRVKTENSKDCRYRIEFAVFNDSDVDGVVNFRTSTYLPGGWPEMQRAHKEKRRESIIKYHAFKIEAGTGKRFAFEMNEFLDFMINTNIAGNLPNSFLCRATGVFASDTTQYMEEVSRDYFLSDTNEF
;
A
#
# COMPACT_ATOMS: atom_id res chain seq x y z
N GLN A 1 -15.47 17.26 -18.94
CA GLN A 1 -15.18 16.26 -17.90
C GLN A 1 -14.12 16.81 -16.96
N THR A 2 -14.39 16.81 -15.66
CA THR A 2 -13.47 17.35 -14.66
C THR A 2 -12.24 16.43 -14.49
N TYR A 3 -12.44 15.12 -14.67
CA TYR A 3 -11.38 14.10 -14.56
C TYR A 3 -11.50 13.08 -15.72
N PRO A 4 -10.93 13.38 -16.89
CA PRO A 4 -11.08 12.54 -18.09
C PRO A 4 -10.48 11.14 -17.98
N PHE A 5 -9.53 10.95 -17.06
CA PHE A 5 -8.83 9.69 -16.81
C PHE A 5 -9.56 8.76 -15.81
N LEU A 6 -10.66 9.21 -15.22
CA LEU A 6 -11.31 8.50 -14.12
C LEU A 6 -11.73 7.07 -14.50
N ASN A 7 -12.22 6.87 -15.72
CA ASN A 7 -12.58 5.54 -16.21
C ASN A 7 -11.37 4.60 -16.30
N SER A 8 -10.22 5.10 -16.77
CA SER A 8 -8.99 4.31 -16.85
C SER A 8 -8.49 3.93 -15.45
N LEU A 9 -8.54 4.89 -14.52
CA LEU A 9 -8.19 4.67 -13.13
C LEU A 9 -9.05 3.59 -12.47
N MET A 10 -10.37 3.64 -12.66
CA MET A 10 -11.29 2.63 -12.09
C MET A 10 -11.05 1.23 -12.67
N ASN A 11 -10.77 1.14 -13.96
CA ASN A 11 -10.41 -0.14 -14.58
C ASN A 11 -9.12 -0.70 -13.99
N LEU A 12 -8.09 0.13 -13.77
CA LEU A 12 -6.84 -0.28 -13.12
C LEU A 12 -7.08 -0.82 -11.71
N ILE A 13 -7.93 -0.16 -10.91
CA ILE A 13 -8.28 -0.64 -9.56
C ILE A 13 -8.91 -2.04 -9.61
N ILE A 14 -9.81 -2.28 -10.56
CA ILE A 14 -10.46 -3.59 -10.74
C ILE A 14 -9.45 -4.64 -11.21
N GLU A 15 -8.59 -4.29 -12.15
CA GLU A 15 -7.60 -5.20 -12.73
C GLU A 15 -6.50 -5.55 -11.73
N ASP A 16 -5.97 -4.57 -11.00
CA ASP A 16 -4.90 -4.79 -10.00
C ASP A 16 -5.39 -5.71 -8.87
N ASN A 17 -6.63 -5.58 -8.43
CA ASN A 17 -7.20 -6.48 -7.43
C ASN A 17 -7.30 -7.94 -7.94
N ASN A 18 -7.49 -8.15 -9.23
CA ASN A 18 -7.51 -9.48 -9.83
C ASN A 18 -6.10 -10.08 -10.01
N GLN A 19 -5.06 -9.24 -10.20
CA GLN A 19 -3.68 -9.67 -10.44
C GLN A 19 -2.87 -9.85 -9.15
N THR A 20 -3.11 -9.04 -8.12
CA THR A 20 -2.35 -9.05 -6.85
C THR A 20 -2.49 -10.32 -6.03
N ARG A 21 -3.38 -11.21 -6.40
CA ARG A 21 -3.46 -12.54 -5.76
C ARG A 21 -2.27 -13.46 -6.07
N ILE A 22 -1.41 -13.14 -7.02
CA ILE A 22 -0.45 -14.11 -7.56
C ILE A 22 1.02 -13.68 -7.49
N GLU A 23 1.39 -12.41 -7.50
CA GLU A 23 2.80 -12.02 -7.65
C GLU A 23 3.28 -10.97 -6.64
N ALA A 24 4.26 -11.39 -5.81
CA ALA A 24 5.14 -10.45 -5.14
C ALA A 24 5.95 -9.71 -6.22
N ARG A 25 5.83 -8.39 -6.29
CA ARG A 25 6.60 -7.60 -7.24
C ARG A 25 8.10 -7.81 -7.02
N PRO A 26 8.89 -7.89 -8.09
CA PRO A 26 10.33 -7.91 -7.96
C PRO A 26 10.81 -6.64 -7.22
N ALA A 27 11.84 -6.80 -6.40
CA ALA A 27 12.47 -5.70 -5.66
C ALA A 27 13.16 -4.66 -6.57
N LEU A 28 13.26 -4.97 -7.87
CA LEU A 28 13.80 -4.05 -8.87
C LEU A 28 12.64 -3.30 -9.51
N THR A 29 12.62 -2.00 -9.29
CA THR A 29 11.69 -1.10 -9.97
C THR A 29 11.99 -1.09 -11.46
N PRO A 30 11.04 -1.38 -12.34
CA PRO A 30 11.22 -1.21 -13.77
C PRO A 30 11.70 0.19 -14.12
N ILE A 31 12.46 0.34 -15.18
CA ILE A 31 13.06 1.62 -15.56
C ILE A 31 12.00 2.73 -15.76
N TRP A 32 10.83 2.38 -16.26
CA TRP A 32 9.70 3.31 -16.43
C TRP A 32 9.06 3.73 -15.11
N GLU A 33 9.01 2.87 -14.10
CA GLU A 33 8.55 3.28 -12.75
C GLU A 33 9.53 4.28 -12.16
N GLN A 34 10.83 4.07 -12.31
CA GLN A 34 11.82 5.04 -11.85
C GLN A 34 11.69 6.38 -12.58
N GLN A 35 11.50 6.35 -13.90
CA GLN A 35 11.28 7.55 -14.69
C GLN A 35 9.97 8.26 -14.30
N ALA A 36 8.93 7.51 -13.96
CA ALA A 36 7.68 8.05 -13.46
C ALA A 36 7.85 8.73 -12.10
N ILE A 37 8.60 8.14 -11.18
CA ILE A 37 8.94 8.74 -9.88
C ILE A 37 9.77 10.01 -10.09
N ASP A 38 10.77 9.99 -10.98
CA ASP A 38 11.60 11.16 -11.29
C ASP A 38 10.77 12.29 -11.89
N TYR A 39 9.78 11.96 -12.72
CA TYR A 39 8.82 12.94 -13.25
C TYR A 39 7.96 13.56 -12.13
N LEU A 40 7.41 12.72 -11.25
CA LEU A 40 6.50 13.13 -10.17
C LEU A 40 7.20 13.90 -9.03
N ARG A 41 8.54 13.93 -8.99
CA ARG A 41 9.29 14.75 -8.01
C ARG A 41 9.05 16.26 -8.12
N SER A 42 8.63 16.73 -9.29
CA SER A 42 8.44 18.16 -9.55
C SER A 42 7.22 18.47 -10.41
N ARG A 43 6.47 17.47 -10.83
CA ARG A 43 5.31 17.58 -11.70
C ARG A 43 4.15 16.74 -11.19
N SER A 44 2.95 17.19 -11.48
CA SER A 44 1.72 16.52 -11.06
C SER A 44 1.22 15.52 -12.11
N LEU A 45 0.23 14.70 -11.73
CA LEU A 45 -0.52 13.88 -12.68
C LEU A 45 -1.20 14.75 -13.75
N LYS A 46 -1.68 15.94 -13.37
CA LYS A 46 -2.24 16.90 -14.32
C LYS A 46 -1.21 17.30 -15.38
N ASP A 47 0.03 17.57 -14.98
CA ASP A 47 1.09 17.95 -15.91
C ASP A 47 1.41 16.79 -16.85
N ALA A 48 1.48 15.56 -16.34
CA ALA A 48 1.72 14.35 -17.15
C ALA A 48 0.69 14.16 -18.25
N LEU A 49 -0.59 14.40 -17.97
CA LEU A 49 -1.68 14.29 -18.94
C LEU A 49 -1.64 15.34 -20.06
N HIS A 50 -0.92 16.44 -19.86
CA HIS A 50 -0.77 17.51 -20.84
C HIS A 50 0.62 17.55 -21.49
N ASP A 51 1.53 16.68 -21.06
CA ASP A 51 2.90 16.61 -21.58
C ASP A 51 2.98 15.66 -22.79
N ASN A 52 2.82 16.23 -23.98
CA ASN A 52 2.90 15.47 -25.24
C ASN A 52 4.32 14.92 -25.53
N SER A 53 5.32 15.29 -24.76
CA SER A 53 6.69 14.79 -24.90
C SER A 53 6.98 13.56 -24.03
N LEU A 54 6.06 13.22 -23.12
CA LEU A 54 6.21 12.09 -22.21
C LEU A 54 6.03 10.77 -22.95
N ASP A 55 6.95 9.83 -22.72
CA ASP A 55 6.81 8.46 -23.23
C ASP A 55 5.53 7.80 -22.67
N VAL A 56 4.80 7.11 -23.53
CA VAL A 56 3.54 6.43 -23.18
C VAL A 56 3.76 5.41 -22.05
N ALA A 57 4.87 4.67 -22.05
CA ALA A 57 5.17 3.70 -21.00
C ALA A 57 5.44 4.36 -19.64
N VAL A 58 6.03 5.59 -19.66
CA VAL A 58 6.22 6.38 -18.42
C VAL A 58 4.88 6.93 -17.94
N LEU A 59 4.02 7.40 -18.85
CA LEU A 59 2.67 7.86 -18.51
C LEU A 59 1.85 6.72 -17.88
N ASP A 60 1.89 5.52 -18.46
CA ASP A 60 1.21 4.35 -17.91
C ASP A 60 1.75 4.00 -16.51
N ALA A 61 3.08 4.07 -16.30
CA ALA A 61 3.68 3.86 -14.99
C ALA A 61 3.23 4.92 -13.97
N ILE A 62 3.11 6.18 -14.37
CA ILE A 62 2.55 7.26 -13.53
C ILE A 62 1.11 6.93 -13.12
N PHE A 63 0.28 6.47 -14.06
CA PHE A 63 -1.09 6.08 -13.75
C PHE A 63 -1.15 4.96 -12.72
N VAL A 64 -0.38 3.91 -12.91
CA VAL A 64 -0.33 2.76 -11.98
C VAL A 64 0.14 3.19 -10.59
N LEU A 65 1.16 4.03 -10.48
CA LEU A 65 1.66 4.53 -9.19
C LEU A 65 0.62 5.42 -8.50
N LYS A 66 0.00 6.32 -9.24
CA LYS A 66 -1.03 7.24 -8.72
C LYS A 66 -2.33 6.50 -8.35
N GLU A 67 -2.71 5.47 -9.09
CA GLU A 67 -3.85 4.61 -8.75
C GLU A 67 -3.63 3.95 -7.38
N ARG A 68 -2.45 3.34 -7.16
CA ARG A 68 -2.12 2.70 -5.89
C ARG A 68 -2.09 3.67 -4.73
N GLU A 69 -1.49 4.84 -4.93
CA GLU A 69 -1.52 5.92 -3.95
C GLU A 69 -2.97 6.28 -3.58
N LEU A 70 -3.86 6.39 -4.58
CA LEU A 70 -5.27 6.71 -4.32
C LEU A 70 -5.98 5.61 -3.54
N VAL A 71 -5.79 4.35 -3.90
CA VAL A 71 -6.36 3.21 -3.14
C VAL A 71 -5.88 3.23 -1.70
N ASP A 72 -4.59 3.48 -1.47
CA ASP A 72 -4.03 3.58 -0.12
C ASP A 72 -4.59 4.79 0.64
N ILE A 73 -4.76 5.96 -0.01
CA ILE A 73 -5.43 7.11 0.59
C ILE A 73 -6.86 6.75 1.01
N LEU A 74 -7.61 6.08 0.16
CA LEU A 74 -8.97 5.63 0.46
C LEU A 74 -9.00 4.64 1.63
N GLN A 75 -8.04 3.72 1.69
CA GLN A 75 -7.90 2.80 2.84
C GLN A 75 -7.63 3.54 4.15
N THR A 76 -6.85 4.63 4.14
CA THR A 76 -6.65 5.44 5.35
C THR A 76 -7.93 6.13 5.82
N GLN A 77 -8.93 6.28 4.94
CA GLN A 77 -10.27 6.79 5.26
C GLN A 77 -11.26 5.67 5.65
N GLY A 78 -10.78 4.42 5.78
CA GLY A 78 -11.60 3.27 6.16
C GLY A 78 -12.31 2.57 4.98
N VAL A 79 -11.95 2.89 3.74
CA VAL A 79 -12.47 2.19 2.56
C VAL A 79 -11.78 0.84 2.43
N ASP A 80 -12.55 -0.22 2.54
CA ASP A 80 -12.08 -1.58 2.32
C ASP A 80 -11.87 -1.84 0.81
N GLN A 81 -10.73 -2.43 0.43
CA GLN A 81 -10.37 -2.61 -0.97
C GLN A 81 -11.32 -3.54 -1.72
N ASP A 82 -11.74 -4.65 -1.11
CA ASP A 82 -12.65 -5.58 -1.77
C ASP A 82 -14.02 -4.91 -1.99
N LYS A 83 -14.51 -4.17 -0.98
CA LYS A 83 -15.76 -3.40 -1.12
C LYS A 83 -15.65 -2.32 -2.18
N LEU A 84 -14.49 -1.66 -2.32
CA LEU A 84 -14.24 -0.68 -3.37
C LEU A 84 -14.39 -1.31 -4.75
N VAL A 85 -13.75 -2.46 -4.97
CA VAL A 85 -13.83 -3.17 -6.25
C VAL A 85 -15.27 -3.60 -6.57
N PHE A 86 -15.98 -4.18 -5.60
CA PHE A 86 -17.39 -4.55 -5.78
C PHE A 86 -18.26 -3.34 -6.11
N PHE A 87 -18.07 -2.23 -5.39
CA PHE A 87 -18.78 -0.98 -5.68
C PHE A 87 -18.54 -0.50 -7.13
N LEU A 88 -17.28 -0.47 -7.57
CA LEU A 88 -16.94 -0.04 -8.92
C LEU A 88 -17.53 -0.96 -9.98
N MET A 89 -17.48 -2.28 -9.79
CA MET A 89 -18.09 -3.25 -10.70
C MET A 89 -19.61 -3.07 -10.78
N ASP A 90 -20.29 -2.90 -9.65
CA ASP A 90 -21.73 -2.67 -9.59
C ASP A 90 -22.09 -1.34 -10.24
N PHE A 91 -21.31 -0.29 -9.99
CA PHE A 91 -21.48 1.03 -10.61
C PHE A 91 -21.36 0.95 -12.13
N PHE A 92 -20.32 0.30 -12.67
CA PHE A 92 -20.17 0.11 -14.12
C PHE A 92 -21.30 -0.71 -14.72
N ASN A 93 -21.77 -1.75 -14.05
CA ASN A 93 -22.89 -2.56 -14.51
C ASN A 93 -24.21 -1.75 -14.53
N LYS A 94 -24.48 -0.97 -13.48
CA LYS A 94 -25.67 -0.12 -13.35
C LYS A 94 -25.75 0.96 -14.44
N TYR A 95 -24.58 1.51 -14.78
CA TYR A 95 -24.49 2.61 -15.74
C TYR A 95 -23.95 2.19 -17.11
N ARG A 96 -23.96 0.89 -17.39
CA ARG A 96 -23.52 0.36 -18.69
C ARG A 96 -24.28 1.04 -19.83
N PHE A 97 -23.51 1.57 -20.79
CA PHE A 97 -24.05 2.32 -21.94
C PHE A 97 -24.74 3.66 -21.59
N LYS A 98 -24.54 4.18 -20.39
CA LYS A 98 -25.03 5.51 -20.00
C LYS A 98 -23.85 6.47 -19.83
N MET A 99 -24.12 7.75 -20.08
CA MET A 99 -23.20 8.81 -19.66
C MET A 99 -23.42 9.06 -18.17
N VAL A 100 -22.34 9.04 -17.41
CA VAL A 100 -22.32 9.34 -15.98
C VAL A 100 -21.37 10.50 -15.77
N ASP A 101 -21.76 11.47 -14.99
CA ASP A 101 -20.86 12.53 -14.55
C ASP A 101 -20.14 12.17 -13.25
N PHE A 102 -19.17 12.98 -12.92
CA PHE A 102 -18.36 12.78 -11.71
C PHE A 102 -19.18 12.96 -10.42
N GLU A 103 -20.10 13.90 -10.41
CA GLU A 103 -20.91 14.19 -9.23
C GLU A 103 -21.79 12.99 -8.86
N GLN A 104 -22.39 12.35 -9.85
CA GLN A 104 -23.18 11.13 -9.63
C GLN A 104 -22.34 9.99 -9.04
N LEU A 105 -21.11 9.78 -9.55
CA LEU A 105 -20.21 8.81 -8.97
C LEU A 105 -19.87 9.16 -7.51
N ASN A 106 -19.55 10.43 -7.25
CA ASN A 106 -19.16 10.90 -5.93
C ASN A 106 -20.31 10.76 -4.92
N GLU A 107 -21.54 11.09 -5.31
CA GLU A 107 -22.71 10.93 -4.45
C GLU A 107 -22.96 9.46 -4.07
N GLU A 108 -22.89 8.54 -5.04
CA GLU A 108 -23.05 7.11 -4.76
C GLU A 108 -21.91 6.55 -3.90
N PHE A 109 -20.68 6.97 -4.19
CA PHE A 109 -19.52 6.59 -3.40
C PHE A 109 -19.63 7.09 -1.95
N LYS A 110 -20.00 8.36 -1.79
CA LYS A 110 -20.20 8.97 -0.47
C LYS A 110 -21.32 8.30 0.32
N ALA A 111 -22.38 7.86 -0.34
CA ALA A 111 -23.46 7.12 0.31
C ALA A 111 -23.00 5.76 0.86
N VAL A 112 -22.06 5.08 0.19
CA VAL A 112 -21.55 3.75 0.60
C VAL A 112 -20.42 3.86 1.60
N PHE A 113 -19.43 4.72 1.35
CA PHE A 113 -18.17 4.76 2.10
C PHE A 113 -18.05 5.95 3.05
N GLN A 114 -18.96 6.94 2.98
CA GLN A 114 -18.91 8.19 3.73
C GLN A 114 -17.66 9.03 3.43
N VAL A 115 -17.05 8.82 2.27
CA VAL A 115 -15.86 9.53 1.79
C VAL A 115 -16.24 10.37 0.58
N ASP A 116 -15.76 11.61 0.55
CA ASP A 116 -16.02 12.58 -0.52
C ASP A 116 -14.79 12.72 -1.43
N TRP A 117 -14.92 12.31 -2.67
CA TRP A 117 -13.84 12.42 -3.67
C TRP A 117 -13.41 13.85 -3.92
N ASN A 118 -14.32 14.82 -3.77
CA ASN A 118 -14.00 16.24 -3.91
C ASN A 118 -12.96 16.73 -2.89
N MET A 119 -12.82 16.02 -1.75
CA MET A 119 -11.81 16.33 -0.73
C MET A 119 -10.45 15.70 -1.04
N ILE A 120 -10.41 14.67 -1.87
CA ILE A 120 -9.20 13.87 -2.13
C ILE A 120 -8.61 14.19 -3.52
N LEU A 121 -9.43 14.09 -4.57
CA LEU A 121 -8.95 14.15 -5.95
C LEU A 121 -8.24 15.45 -6.33
N PRO A 122 -8.65 16.66 -5.89
CA PRO A 122 -7.98 17.88 -6.30
C PRO A 122 -6.51 17.90 -5.87
N SER A 123 -6.21 17.57 -4.61
CA SER A 123 -4.83 17.52 -4.12
C SER A 123 -4.05 16.38 -4.76
N TRP A 124 -4.61 15.19 -4.82
CA TRP A 124 -3.98 14.01 -5.44
C TRP A 124 -3.64 14.23 -6.92
N TYR A 125 -4.51 14.91 -7.67
CA TYR A 125 -4.34 15.19 -9.10
C TYR A 125 -3.32 16.30 -9.37
N MET A 126 -3.29 17.32 -8.51
CA MET A 126 -2.49 18.53 -8.71
C MET A 126 -1.19 18.58 -7.90
N ASN A 127 -0.99 17.65 -6.96
CA ASN A 127 0.22 17.63 -6.15
C ASN A 127 1.44 17.35 -7.06
N ASN A 128 2.43 18.23 -6.99
CA ASN A 128 3.68 18.15 -7.74
C ASN A 128 4.90 17.86 -6.85
N LYS A 129 4.65 17.35 -5.64
CA LYS A 129 5.67 16.92 -4.70
C LYS A 129 5.38 15.49 -4.26
N ILE A 130 6.42 14.74 -3.98
CA ILE A 130 6.33 13.38 -3.47
C ILE A 130 7.01 13.27 -2.11
N PRO A 131 6.52 12.40 -1.20
CA PRO A 131 7.11 12.23 0.11
C PRO A 131 8.52 11.61 0.05
N THR A 132 9.31 11.88 1.08
CA THR A 132 10.57 11.20 1.35
C THR A 132 10.53 10.59 2.74
N TYR A 133 11.00 9.35 2.89
CA TYR A 133 10.87 8.63 4.13
C TYR A 133 12.22 8.20 4.70
N LEU A 134 12.33 8.26 6.03
CA LEU A 134 13.33 7.51 6.78
C LEU A 134 12.65 6.23 7.29
N LEU A 135 13.32 5.10 7.13
CA LEU A 135 12.80 3.79 7.48
C LEU A 135 13.76 3.11 8.47
N LYS A 136 13.30 2.78 9.67
CA LYS A 136 13.96 1.79 10.50
C LYS A 136 13.44 0.41 10.13
N ILE A 137 14.38 -0.45 9.72
CA ILE A 137 14.09 -1.75 9.11
C ILE A 137 13.23 -2.59 10.04
N ALA A 138 12.21 -3.18 9.45
CA ALA A 138 11.32 -4.09 10.13
C ALA A 138 12.08 -5.31 10.68
N LYS A 139 11.81 -5.64 11.94
CA LYS A 139 12.18 -6.92 12.54
C LYS A 139 10.95 -7.80 12.62
N ILE A 140 11.13 -9.06 12.26
CA ILE A 140 10.11 -10.09 12.41
C ILE A 140 10.66 -11.08 13.42
N LEU A 141 10.12 -11.01 14.62
CA LEU A 141 10.54 -11.78 15.77
C LEU A 141 9.58 -12.93 16.02
N ARG A 142 10.09 -14.07 16.44
CA ARG A 142 9.22 -15.12 16.97
C ARG A 142 8.82 -14.76 18.40
N VAL A 143 7.54 -14.94 18.73
CA VAL A 143 7.05 -14.77 20.09
C VAL A 143 7.07 -16.11 20.79
N LYS A 144 7.60 -16.16 22.00
CA LYS A 144 7.54 -17.37 22.83
C LYS A 144 6.10 -17.59 23.27
N THR A 145 5.56 -18.77 22.96
CA THR A 145 4.24 -19.21 23.42
C THR A 145 4.41 -20.37 24.38
N GLU A 146 3.47 -20.55 25.29
CA GLU A 146 3.47 -21.70 26.24
C GLU A 146 3.31 -23.01 25.47
N ASN A 147 2.62 -22.98 24.35
CA ASN A 147 2.43 -24.14 23.49
C ASN A 147 3.41 -24.06 22.30
N SER A 148 4.39 -24.95 22.26
CA SER A 148 5.44 -24.98 21.23
C SER A 148 4.94 -25.22 19.80
N LYS A 149 3.66 -25.56 19.63
CA LYS A 149 3.03 -25.75 18.32
C LYS A 149 2.48 -24.45 17.73
N ASP A 150 2.26 -23.42 18.55
CA ASP A 150 1.74 -22.13 18.11
C ASP A 150 2.92 -21.21 17.77
N CYS A 151 3.06 -20.83 16.52
CA CYS A 151 4.03 -19.85 16.08
C CYS A 151 3.35 -18.48 15.97
N ARG A 152 3.72 -17.59 16.87
CA ARG A 152 3.39 -16.16 16.74
C ARG A 152 4.60 -15.39 16.30
N TYR A 153 4.34 -14.36 15.53
CA TYR A 153 5.38 -13.45 15.04
C TYR A 153 5.01 -12.04 15.43
N ARG A 154 6.01 -11.29 15.89
CA ARG A 154 5.91 -9.87 16.15
C ARG A 154 6.66 -9.14 15.06
N ILE A 155 6.00 -8.18 14.42
CA ILE A 155 6.55 -7.32 13.39
C ILE A 155 6.71 -5.91 13.97
N GLU A 156 7.93 -5.37 13.89
CA GLU A 156 8.26 -4.03 14.34
C GLU A 156 8.95 -3.26 13.23
N PHE A 157 8.51 -2.03 12.99
CA PHE A 157 9.15 -1.11 12.07
C PHE A 157 8.76 0.32 12.41
N ALA A 158 9.51 1.29 11.87
CA ALA A 158 9.16 2.69 12.00
C ALA A 158 9.39 3.42 10.68
N VAL A 159 8.53 4.39 10.40
CA VAL A 159 8.58 5.24 9.23
C VAL A 159 8.46 6.69 9.68
N PHE A 160 9.34 7.56 9.15
CA PHE A 160 9.25 9.01 9.33
C PHE A 160 9.16 9.67 7.95
N ASN A 161 8.24 10.61 7.80
CA ASN A 161 8.11 11.40 6.58
C ASN A 161 9.00 12.65 6.69
N ASP A 162 10.15 12.62 6.02
CA ASP A 162 11.15 13.71 6.05
C ASP A 162 10.90 14.76 4.95
N SER A 163 9.64 14.93 4.55
CA SER A 163 9.23 15.91 3.55
C SER A 163 8.18 16.88 4.08
N ASP A 164 7.86 17.89 3.27
CA ASP A 164 6.86 18.92 3.56
C ASP A 164 5.45 18.58 3.02
N VAL A 165 5.24 17.35 2.53
CA VAL A 165 3.97 16.85 2.04
C VAL A 165 3.56 15.57 2.77
N ASP A 166 2.27 15.40 2.97
CA ASP A 166 1.74 14.17 3.53
C ASP A 166 2.02 12.99 2.60
N GLY A 167 2.26 11.83 3.20
CA GLY A 167 2.47 10.61 2.46
C GLY A 167 1.64 9.45 2.98
N VAL A 168 1.56 8.38 2.21
CA VAL A 168 0.89 7.14 2.59
C VAL A 168 1.85 5.98 2.43
N VAL A 169 1.92 5.15 3.46
CA VAL A 169 2.69 3.91 3.46
C VAL A 169 1.73 2.76 3.67
N ASN A 170 1.85 1.74 2.85
CA ASN A 170 1.08 0.53 2.96
C ASN A 170 1.99 -0.62 3.39
N PHE A 171 1.54 -1.48 4.28
CA PHE A 171 2.21 -2.73 4.51
C PHE A 171 1.28 -3.92 4.22
N ARG A 172 1.87 -4.88 3.56
CA ARG A 172 1.23 -6.12 3.18
C ARG A 172 1.72 -7.25 4.07
N THR A 173 0.79 -7.98 4.64
CA THR A 173 1.07 -9.24 5.32
C THR A 173 0.50 -10.39 4.51
N SER A 174 1.24 -11.48 4.38
CA SER A 174 0.69 -12.71 3.85
C SER A 174 0.81 -13.85 4.87
N THR A 175 -0.26 -14.63 4.97
CA THR A 175 -0.36 -15.77 5.87
C THR A 175 -0.87 -16.99 5.10
N TYR A 176 -0.50 -18.18 5.56
CA TYR A 176 -1.12 -19.40 5.05
C TYR A 176 -2.53 -19.58 5.60
N LEU A 177 -3.39 -20.21 4.81
CA LEU A 177 -4.66 -20.71 5.35
C LEU A 177 -4.39 -21.75 6.48
N PRO A 178 -5.22 -21.75 7.55
CA PRO A 178 -5.06 -22.68 8.67
C PRO A 178 -5.02 -24.13 8.20
N GLY A 179 -3.99 -24.86 8.56
CA GLY A 179 -3.79 -26.25 8.16
C GLY A 179 -2.41 -26.81 8.52
N GLY A 180 -1.52 -25.95 9.01
CA GLY A 180 -0.23 -26.31 9.61
C GLY A 180 0.82 -26.97 8.71
N TRP A 181 2.06 -26.87 9.14
CA TRP A 181 3.26 -27.41 8.47
C TRP A 181 3.22 -28.90 8.04
N PRO A 182 2.57 -29.83 8.76
CA PRO A 182 2.52 -31.23 8.34
C PRO A 182 1.68 -31.48 7.09
N GLU A 183 0.61 -30.70 6.88
CA GLU A 183 -0.18 -30.74 5.64
C GLU A 183 0.53 -30.06 4.48
N MET A 184 1.50 -29.20 4.80
CA MET A 184 2.36 -28.49 3.87
C MET A 184 3.15 -29.43 2.96
N GLN A 185 3.69 -30.53 3.48
CA GLN A 185 4.44 -31.49 2.69
C GLN A 185 3.58 -32.39 1.81
N ARG A 186 2.32 -32.62 2.18
CA ARG A 186 1.39 -33.44 1.39
C ARG A 186 0.73 -32.68 0.24
N ALA A 187 0.46 -31.38 0.42
CA ALA A 187 -0.21 -30.53 -0.58
C ALA A 187 0.71 -30.00 -1.69
N HIS A 188 2.03 -30.26 -1.63
CA HIS A 188 2.98 -29.86 -2.68
C HIS A 188 2.70 -30.55 -4.04
N LYS A 189 1.86 -31.57 -4.07
CA LYS A 189 1.53 -32.28 -5.32
C LYS A 189 0.21 -31.87 -5.98
N GLU A 190 -0.73 -31.20 -5.29
CA GLU A 190 -2.07 -31.11 -5.88
C GLU A 190 -2.84 -29.78 -5.82
N LYS A 191 -2.45 -28.76 -5.04
CA LYS A 191 -3.15 -27.45 -5.09
C LYS A 191 -2.25 -26.28 -4.72
N ARG A 192 -2.27 -25.21 -5.54
CA ARG A 192 -1.81 -23.86 -5.17
C ARG A 192 -2.50 -23.45 -3.87
N ARG A 193 -1.70 -23.18 -2.83
CA ARG A 193 -2.24 -22.73 -1.56
C ARG A 193 -2.73 -21.31 -1.71
N GLU A 194 -3.94 -21.09 -1.32
CA GLU A 194 -4.47 -19.76 -1.13
C GLU A 194 -3.77 -19.14 0.08
N SER A 195 -3.02 -18.07 -0.14
CA SER A 195 -2.52 -17.21 0.92
C SER A 195 -3.55 -16.12 1.19
N ILE A 196 -3.76 -15.80 2.46
CA ILE A 196 -4.53 -14.62 2.83
C ILE A 196 -3.57 -13.44 2.82
N ILE A 197 -3.83 -12.49 1.95
CA ILE A 197 -3.09 -11.25 1.86
C ILE A 197 -3.93 -10.15 2.50
N LYS A 198 -3.32 -9.37 3.40
CA LYS A 198 -3.96 -8.18 4.00
C LYS A 198 -3.08 -6.97 3.75
N TYR A 199 -3.72 -5.88 3.41
CA TYR A 199 -3.11 -4.58 3.23
C TYR A 199 -3.53 -3.64 4.35
N HIS A 200 -2.59 -2.81 4.82
CA HIS A 200 -2.82 -1.84 5.87
C HIS A 200 -2.16 -0.52 5.46
N ALA A 201 -2.96 0.46 5.08
CA ALA A 201 -2.47 1.77 4.70
C ALA A 201 -2.47 2.73 5.90
N PHE A 202 -1.43 3.55 6.00
CA PHE A 202 -1.26 4.56 7.04
C PHE A 202 -0.82 5.88 6.44
N LYS A 203 -1.55 6.92 6.80
CA LYS A 203 -1.11 8.30 6.53
C LYS A 203 0.03 8.64 7.48
N ILE A 204 1.12 9.16 6.93
CA ILE A 204 2.25 9.74 7.65
C ILE A 204 2.29 11.21 7.27
N GLU A 205 1.93 12.08 8.18
CA GLU A 205 1.89 13.51 7.95
C GLU A 205 3.30 14.07 7.73
N ALA A 206 3.39 15.20 7.03
CA ALA A 206 4.64 15.90 6.78
C ALA A 206 5.40 16.17 8.09
N GLY A 207 6.69 15.83 8.12
CA GLY A 207 7.54 16.04 9.29
C GLY A 207 7.22 15.17 10.50
N THR A 208 6.41 14.11 10.37
CA THR A 208 6.04 13.19 11.46
C THR A 208 6.51 11.77 11.20
N GLY A 209 6.55 10.95 12.25
CA GLY A 209 6.89 9.54 12.16
C GLY A 209 6.00 8.66 13.02
N LYS A 210 5.90 7.39 12.63
CA LYS A 210 5.16 6.37 13.37
C LYS A 210 6.00 5.11 13.52
N ARG A 211 5.97 4.53 14.71
CA ARG A 211 6.52 3.22 15.03
C ARG A 211 5.37 2.24 15.22
N PHE A 212 5.52 1.07 14.65
CA PHE A 212 4.50 0.03 14.63
C PHE A 212 5.04 -1.23 15.29
N ALA A 213 4.23 -1.87 16.11
CA ALA A 213 4.44 -3.22 16.58
C ALA A 213 3.12 -3.97 16.63
N PHE A 214 3.06 -5.11 15.99
CA PHE A 214 1.86 -5.95 15.99
C PHE A 214 2.23 -7.43 15.89
N GLU A 215 1.36 -8.26 16.42
CA GLU A 215 1.52 -9.71 16.40
C GLU A 215 0.56 -10.34 15.39
N MET A 216 1.03 -11.41 14.77
CA MET A 216 0.21 -12.24 13.89
C MET A 216 0.52 -13.73 14.08
N ASN A 217 -0.49 -14.54 13.90
CA ASN A 217 -0.33 -15.98 13.85
C ASN A 217 0.00 -16.38 12.40
N GLU A 218 0.91 -17.33 12.24
CA GLU A 218 1.29 -17.85 10.92
C GLU A 218 1.74 -16.76 9.92
N PHE A 219 3.02 -16.63 9.74
CA PHE A 219 3.65 -15.64 8.92
C PHE A 219 4.25 -16.28 7.65
N LEU A 220 4.01 -15.70 6.49
CA LEU A 220 4.68 -16.05 5.24
C LEU A 220 5.66 -14.97 4.82
N ASP A 221 5.16 -13.77 4.56
CA ASP A 221 5.98 -12.61 4.23
C ASP A 221 5.36 -11.30 4.75
N PHE A 222 6.21 -10.27 4.81
CA PHE A 222 5.84 -8.92 5.13
C PHE A 222 6.53 -7.96 4.17
N MET A 223 5.75 -7.06 3.59
CA MET A 223 6.26 -6.07 2.65
C MET A 223 5.79 -4.68 3.05
N ILE A 224 6.69 -3.73 3.06
CA ILE A 224 6.38 -2.31 3.20
C ILE A 224 6.37 -1.70 1.80
N ASN A 225 5.27 -1.06 1.43
CA ASN A 225 5.12 -0.34 0.18
C ASN A 225 5.10 1.16 0.47
N THR A 226 5.99 1.89 -0.15
CA THR A 226 6.06 3.36 -0.08
C THR A 226 5.37 3.98 -1.30
N ASN A 227 4.94 3.18 -2.25
CA ASN A 227 4.34 3.54 -3.54
C ASN A 227 5.15 4.60 -4.29
N ILE A 228 4.92 5.88 -3.95
CA ILE A 228 5.62 7.01 -4.54
C ILE A 228 6.50 7.62 -3.44
N ALA A 229 7.79 7.33 -3.47
CA ALA A 229 8.77 7.92 -2.56
C ALA A 229 9.95 8.49 -3.34
N GLY A 230 10.41 9.68 -2.95
CA GLY A 230 11.51 10.35 -3.62
C GLY A 230 12.88 9.74 -3.37
N ASN A 231 13.03 8.94 -2.33
CA ASN A 231 14.33 8.45 -1.84
C ASN A 231 14.39 6.94 -1.56
N LEU A 232 13.27 6.23 -1.69
CA LEU A 232 13.18 4.80 -1.39
C LEU A 232 12.59 4.04 -2.58
N PRO A 233 12.91 2.75 -2.75
CA PRO A 233 12.16 1.88 -3.67
C PRO A 233 10.69 1.79 -3.24
N ASN A 234 9.82 1.53 -4.20
CA ASN A 234 8.38 1.43 -3.98
C ASN A 234 7.96 0.30 -3.03
N SER A 235 8.83 -0.68 -2.79
CA SER A 235 8.54 -1.77 -1.86
C SER A 235 9.80 -2.39 -1.25
N PHE A 236 9.64 -2.89 -0.01
CA PHE A 236 10.66 -3.60 0.75
C PHE A 236 10.11 -4.93 1.27
N LEU A 237 10.75 -6.02 0.91
CA LEU A 237 10.44 -7.33 1.47
C LEU A 237 11.23 -7.56 2.75
N CYS A 238 10.53 -7.82 3.84
CA CYS A 238 11.12 -8.13 5.14
C CYS A 238 11.00 -9.62 5.44
N ARG A 239 12.06 -10.20 5.98
CA ARG A 239 12.12 -11.63 6.32
C ARG A 239 12.16 -11.84 7.82
N ALA A 240 11.61 -12.96 8.27
CA ALA A 240 11.66 -13.34 9.67
C ALA A 240 13.13 -13.54 10.15
N THR A 241 13.42 -13.01 11.34
CA THR A 241 14.68 -13.24 12.02
C THR A 241 14.57 -14.44 12.96
N GLY A 242 15.69 -15.06 13.33
CA GLY A 242 15.70 -16.15 14.31
C GLY A 242 15.57 -15.71 15.76
N VAL A 243 15.39 -14.41 16.02
CA VAL A 243 15.37 -13.84 17.37
C VAL A 243 13.96 -13.92 17.95
N PHE A 244 13.84 -14.16 19.24
CA PHE A 244 12.57 -14.16 19.95
C PHE A 244 12.28 -12.78 20.54
N ALA A 245 11.01 -12.37 20.48
CA ALA A 245 10.53 -11.18 21.16
C ALA A 245 10.48 -11.42 22.69
N SER A 246 10.93 -10.43 23.45
CA SER A 246 10.82 -10.42 24.91
C SER A 246 9.58 -9.68 25.40
N ASP A 247 9.06 -8.79 24.59
CA ASP A 247 7.86 -7.97 24.83
C ASP A 247 6.82 -8.28 23.76
N THR A 248 5.56 -8.39 24.15
CA THR A 248 4.39 -8.69 23.28
C THR A 248 3.42 -7.54 23.16
N THR A 249 3.78 -6.35 23.69
CA THR A 249 2.91 -5.17 23.58
C THR A 249 2.74 -4.75 22.13
N GLN A 250 1.50 -4.69 21.69
CA GLN A 250 1.16 -4.14 20.37
C GLN A 250 0.98 -2.63 20.49
N TYR A 251 1.55 -1.87 19.55
CA TYR A 251 1.44 -0.43 19.56
C TYR A 251 1.54 0.19 18.16
N MET A 252 1.01 1.38 18.05
CA MET A 252 1.30 2.34 17.00
C MET A 252 1.50 3.68 17.71
N GLU A 253 2.73 4.20 17.70
CA GLU A 253 3.10 5.41 18.41
C GLU A 253 3.79 6.42 17.49
N GLU A 254 3.64 7.70 17.78
CA GLU A 254 4.37 8.75 17.08
C GLU A 254 5.82 8.80 17.54
N VAL A 255 6.73 9.03 16.63
CA VAL A 255 8.17 9.14 16.87
C VAL A 255 8.75 10.36 16.17
N SER A 256 9.75 10.97 16.79
CA SER A 256 10.46 12.11 16.22
C SER A 256 11.53 11.67 15.20
N ARG A 257 12.04 12.64 14.44
CA ARG A 257 13.16 12.40 13.51
C ARG A 257 14.41 11.88 14.23
N ASP A 258 14.69 12.33 15.45
CA ASP A 258 15.85 11.94 16.22
C ASP A 258 15.84 10.43 16.54
N TYR A 259 14.67 9.82 16.66
CA TYR A 259 14.55 8.36 16.79
C TYR A 259 15.21 7.60 15.63
N PHE A 260 15.18 8.17 14.40
CA PHE A 260 15.77 7.57 13.22
C PHE A 260 17.27 7.86 13.09
N LEU A 261 17.74 8.96 13.68
CA LEU A 261 19.14 9.39 13.63
C LEU A 261 19.97 8.84 14.79
N SER A 262 19.33 8.37 15.87
CA SER A 262 20.02 7.75 16.98
C SER A 262 20.57 6.38 16.58
N ASP A 263 21.86 6.17 16.82
CA ASP A 263 22.56 4.87 16.64
C ASP A 263 22.17 3.81 17.68
N THR A 264 21.16 4.07 18.49
CA THR A 264 20.68 3.11 19.46
C THR A 264 20.10 1.90 18.74
N ASN A 265 20.90 0.85 18.66
CA ASN A 265 20.51 -0.51 18.29
C ASN A 265 19.50 -1.10 19.31
N GLU A 266 18.46 -0.37 19.63
CA GLU A 266 17.36 -0.83 20.49
C GLU A 266 16.32 -1.64 19.70
N PHE A 267 16.80 -2.35 18.71
CA PHE A 267 16.01 -3.40 18.09
C PHE A 267 16.67 -4.76 18.27
#